data_d71aac2e9e5676914ad54b5a6f70336e
#
_entry.id   d71aac2e9e5676914ad54b5a6f70336e
#
_cell.length_a   1.000
_cell.length_b   1.000
_cell.length_c   1.000
_cell.angle_alpha   90.00
_cell.angle_beta   90.00
_cell.angle_gamma   90.00
#
_symmetry.space_group_name_H-M   'P 1'
#
loop_
_entity.id
_entity.type
_entity.pdbx_description
1 polymer ?
#
loop_
_entity_poly.entity_id
_entity_poly.type
_entity_poly.pdbx_seq_one_letter_code
_entity_poly.pdbx_strand_id
1 'polypeptide(L)'
;MNQICHIEYEVTNIERAQAFYQGLFGWEFRQFMPEMVIFGQGENHIGGLMLVEHVTPGKSPSIWYKVESLEECTAKAVKFGGTAPEEKHPVPGVGWSLSVYDPDGNQVGLVQYDQP
;
A
#
# COMPACT_ATOMS: atom_id res chain seq x y z
N MET A 1 -6.21 -1.67 -14.91
CA MET A 1 -6.91 -1.91 -13.63
C MET A 1 -6.53 -3.26 -13.08
N ASN A 2 -6.65 -3.44 -11.78
CA ASN A 2 -6.28 -4.66 -11.07
C ASN A 2 -4.76 -4.94 -11.13
N GLN A 3 -3.98 -3.88 -11.26
CA GLN A 3 -2.53 -3.97 -11.34
C GLN A 3 -1.90 -3.49 -10.04
N ILE A 4 -0.74 -4.06 -9.70
CA ILE A 4 0.02 -3.59 -8.53
C ILE A 4 0.41 -2.14 -8.78
N CYS A 5 0.07 -1.28 -7.81
CA CYS A 5 0.37 0.15 -7.89
C CYS A 5 1.24 0.64 -6.74
N HIS A 6 1.43 -0.16 -5.70
CA HIS A 6 2.14 0.29 -4.51
C HIS A 6 2.57 -0.89 -3.65
N ILE A 7 3.80 -0.86 -3.16
CA ILE A 7 4.31 -1.81 -2.18
C ILE A 7 4.69 -1.00 -0.95
N GLU A 8 4.24 -1.42 0.22
CA GLU A 8 4.48 -0.66 1.43
C GLU A 8 5.23 -1.47 2.46
N TYR A 9 6.34 -0.92 2.93
CA TYR A 9 7.13 -1.50 4.02
C TYR A 9 6.88 -0.74 5.31
N GLU A 10 6.65 -1.47 6.39
CA GLU A 10 6.69 -0.89 7.73
C GLU A 10 8.15 -0.79 8.16
N VAL A 11 8.53 0.37 8.69
CA VAL A 11 9.90 0.60 9.16
C VAL A 11 9.87 1.33 10.50
N THR A 12 10.89 1.12 11.31
CA THR A 12 10.98 1.77 12.63
C THR A 12 11.88 3.00 12.62
N ASN A 13 12.53 3.26 11.50
CA ASN A 13 13.41 4.42 11.33
C ASN A 13 13.48 4.75 9.84
N ILE A 14 12.86 5.85 9.45
CA ILE A 14 12.76 6.25 8.04
C ILE A 14 14.15 6.49 7.43
N GLU A 15 15.00 7.25 8.13
CA GLU A 15 16.31 7.60 7.58
C GLU A 15 17.17 6.37 7.32
N ARG A 16 17.16 5.44 8.26
CA ARG A 16 17.91 4.20 8.13
C ARG A 16 17.39 3.34 6.99
N ALA A 17 16.07 3.20 6.89
CA ALA A 17 15.46 2.42 5.82
C ALA A 17 15.70 3.05 4.46
N GLN A 18 15.56 4.38 4.37
CA GLN A 18 15.80 5.11 3.13
C GLN A 18 17.25 4.92 2.66
N ALA A 19 18.22 5.04 3.57
CA ALA A 19 19.63 4.83 3.23
C ALA A 19 19.87 3.41 2.70
N PHE A 20 19.23 2.43 3.31
CA PHE A 20 19.35 1.04 2.89
C PHE A 20 18.83 0.82 1.47
N TYR A 21 17.58 1.24 1.22
CA TYR A 21 16.96 1.00 -0.09
C TYR A 21 17.56 1.87 -1.18
N GLN A 22 17.96 3.09 -0.85
CA GLN A 22 18.64 3.97 -1.80
C GLN A 22 20.00 3.38 -2.19
N GLY A 23 20.73 2.87 -1.21
CA GLY A 23 22.02 2.23 -1.48
C GLY A 23 21.89 0.96 -2.31
N LEU A 24 20.84 0.20 -2.04
CA LEU A 24 20.63 -1.08 -2.71
C LEU A 24 20.07 -0.94 -4.13
N PHE A 25 19.10 -0.05 -4.31
CA PHE A 25 18.36 0.05 -5.57
C PHE A 25 18.47 1.39 -6.29
N GLY A 26 18.99 2.42 -5.62
CA GLY A 26 19.03 3.75 -6.19
C GLY A 26 17.67 4.42 -6.28
N TRP A 27 16.70 3.97 -5.52
CA TRP A 27 15.39 4.58 -5.53
C TRP A 27 15.43 6.01 -5.02
N GLU A 28 14.51 6.83 -5.52
CA GLU A 28 14.36 8.23 -5.12
C GLU A 28 13.20 8.33 -4.13
N PHE A 29 13.39 9.11 -3.08
CA PHE A 29 12.43 9.21 -1.98
C PHE A 29 11.91 10.64 -1.84
N ARG A 30 10.62 10.77 -1.46
CA ARG A 30 10.08 12.07 -1.10
C ARG A 30 9.03 11.93 -0.01
N GLN A 31 8.92 12.98 0.80
CA GLN A 31 7.95 13.01 1.88
C GLN A 31 6.53 13.05 1.32
N PHE A 32 5.64 12.22 1.87
CA PHE A 32 4.23 12.19 1.47
C PHE A 32 3.32 12.60 2.61
N MET A 33 3.51 12.01 3.80
CA MET A 33 2.79 12.32 5.02
C MET A 33 3.81 12.38 6.15
N PRO A 34 3.44 12.91 7.35
CA PRO A 34 4.40 12.98 8.46
C PRO A 34 5.08 11.64 8.77
N GLU A 35 4.35 10.54 8.66
CA GLU A 35 4.87 9.22 8.98
C GLU A 35 5.22 8.37 7.76
N MET A 36 5.15 8.93 6.55
CA MET A 36 5.42 8.15 5.34
C MET A 36 6.25 8.92 4.32
N VAL A 37 7.28 8.26 3.81
CA VAL A 37 7.96 8.69 2.59
C VAL A 37 7.60 7.71 1.48
N ILE A 38 7.49 8.22 0.26
CA ILE A 38 7.22 7.37 -0.90
C ILE A 38 8.46 7.29 -1.76
N PHE A 39 8.55 6.24 -2.56
CA PHE A 39 9.74 6.01 -3.38
C PHE A 39 9.38 5.50 -4.77
N GLY A 40 10.29 5.73 -5.68
CA GLY A 40 10.13 5.29 -7.04
C GLY A 40 11.42 5.46 -7.83
N GLN A 41 11.31 5.25 -9.13
CA GLN A 41 12.44 5.39 -10.05
C GLN A 41 12.00 6.29 -11.20
N GLY A 42 12.63 7.46 -11.32
CA GLY A 42 12.18 8.46 -12.26
C GLY A 42 10.74 8.88 -11.95
N GLU A 43 9.85 8.76 -12.94
CA GLU A 43 8.44 9.09 -12.76
C GLU A 43 7.60 7.89 -12.30
N ASN A 44 8.23 6.72 -12.15
CA ASN A 44 7.53 5.50 -11.79
C ASN A 44 7.44 5.34 -10.27
N HIS A 45 6.25 5.53 -9.74
CA HIS A 45 5.98 5.28 -8.32
C HIS A 45 6.06 3.78 -8.04
N ILE A 46 6.75 3.40 -6.97
CA ILE A 46 6.86 2.00 -6.56
C ILE A 46 6.15 1.75 -5.24
N GLY A 47 6.45 2.54 -4.20
CA GLY A 47 5.85 2.25 -2.91
C GLY A 47 6.12 3.30 -1.85
N GLY A 48 6.07 2.86 -0.60
CA GLY A 48 6.28 3.74 0.54
C GLY A 48 6.91 3.04 1.72
N LEU A 49 7.52 3.84 2.58
CA LEU A 49 8.03 3.42 3.88
C LEU A 49 7.14 4.09 4.92
N MET A 50 6.45 3.27 5.70
CA MET A 50 5.57 3.75 6.77
C MET A 50 6.26 3.60 8.11
N LEU A 51 6.38 4.70 8.84
CA LEU A 51 6.98 4.69 10.18
C LEU A 51 6.02 4.03 11.16
N VAL A 52 6.49 3.02 11.84
CA VAL A 52 5.74 2.30 12.88
C VAL A 52 6.63 2.10 14.10
N GLU A 53 6.04 1.82 15.26
CA GLU A 53 6.82 1.51 16.46
C GLU A 53 7.43 0.11 16.36
N HIS A 54 6.66 -0.84 15.84
CA HIS A 54 7.10 -2.23 15.69
C HIS A 54 6.61 -2.77 14.36
N VAL A 55 7.50 -3.41 13.62
CA VAL A 55 7.12 -4.10 12.39
C VAL A 55 6.30 -5.33 12.75
N THR A 56 5.12 -5.45 12.16
CA THR A 56 4.23 -6.59 12.41
C THR A 56 4.63 -7.75 11.51
N PRO A 57 5.06 -8.89 12.07
CA PRO A 57 5.41 -10.05 11.25
C PRO A 57 4.24 -10.47 10.36
N GLY A 58 4.54 -10.72 9.09
CA GLY A 58 3.55 -11.14 8.10
C GLY A 58 2.74 -10.03 7.47
N LYS A 59 2.86 -8.79 7.96
CA LYS A 59 2.14 -7.65 7.39
C LYS A 59 2.99 -6.76 6.48
N SER A 60 4.29 -6.88 6.57
CA SER A 60 5.20 -6.05 5.77
C SER A 60 6.13 -6.95 4.97
N PRO A 61 6.32 -6.68 3.69
CA PRO A 61 5.63 -5.63 2.93
C PRO A 61 4.20 -5.99 2.58
N SER A 62 3.37 -4.97 2.35
CA SER A 62 2.02 -5.14 1.84
C SER A 62 1.95 -4.73 0.38
N ILE A 63 1.10 -5.40 -0.39
CA ILE A 63 0.95 -5.16 -1.83
C ILE A 63 -0.43 -4.57 -2.08
N TRP A 64 -0.48 -3.51 -2.88
CA TRP A 64 -1.69 -2.76 -3.17
C TRP A 64 -1.97 -2.76 -4.66
N TYR A 65 -3.24 -2.95 -5.00
CA TYR A 65 -3.68 -3.03 -6.38
C TYR A 65 -4.61 -1.87 -6.70
N LYS A 66 -4.42 -1.28 -7.87
CA LYS A 66 -5.32 -0.24 -8.36
C LYS A 66 -6.57 -0.91 -8.91
N VAL A 67 -7.73 -0.52 -8.37
CA VAL A 67 -9.02 -1.07 -8.79
C VAL A 67 -9.95 0.06 -9.21
N GLU A 68 -10.95 -0.25 -10.01
CA GLU A 68 -11.90 0.73 -10.49
C GLU A 68 -12.92 1.09 -9.41
N SER A 69 -13.36 0.11 -8.61
CA SER A 69 -14.36 0.32 -7.58
C SER A 69 -14.05 -0.53 -6.35
N LEU A 70 -13.80 0.12 -5.22
CA LEU A 70 -13.62 -0.57 -3.95
C LEU A 70 -14.87 -1.32 -3.54
N GLU A 71 -16.04 -0.71 -3.76
CA GLU A 71 -17.31 -1.32 -3.41
C GLU A 71 -17.53 -2.64 -4.14
N GLU A 72 -17.28 -2.66 -5.44
CA GLU A 72 -17.40 -3.88 -6.23
C GLU A 72 -16.37 -4.94 -5.82
N CYS A 73 -15.13 -4.51 -5.55
CA CYS A 73 -14.07 -5.44 -5.15
C CYS A 73 -14.33 -6.07 -3.80
N THR A 74 -14.84 -5.29 -2.82
CA THR A 74 -15.17 -5.85 -1.52
C THR A 74 -16.29 -6.87 -1.61
N ALA A 75 -17.29 -6.59 -2.44
CA ALA A 75 -18.40 -7.54 -2.67
C ALA A 75 -17.87 -8.83 -3.32
N LYS A 76 -16.97 -8.70 -4.30
CA LYS A 76 -16.37 -9.87 -4.96
C LYS A 76 -15.50 -10.67 -4.00
N ALA A 77 -14.74 -9.99 -3.13
CA ALA A 77 -13.89 -10.67 -2.16
C ALA A 77 -14.71 -11.62 -1.29
N VAL A 78 -15.84 -11.13 -0.79
CA VAL A 78 -16.74 -11.95 0.02
C VAL A 78 -17.37 -13.06 -0.81
N LYS A 79 -17.82 -12.74 -2.01
CA LYS A 79 -18.46 -13.72 -2.91
C LYS A 79 -17.54 -14.90 -3.22
N PHE A 80 -16.24 -14.63 -3.35
CA PHE A 80 -15.27 -15.67 -3.71
C PHE A 80 -14.53 -16.26 -2.50
N GLY A 81 -15.10 -16.12 -1.30
CA GLY A 81 -14.63 -16.84 -0.12
C GLY A 81 -13.67 -16.09 0.80
N GLY A 82 -13.36 -14.85 0.48
CA GLY A 82 -12.52 -14.01 1.33
C GLY A 82 -13.33 -13.21 2.33
N THR A 83 -12.68 -12.24 2.97
CA THR A 83 -13.33 -11.35 3.94
C THR A 83 -13.01 -9.90 3.64
N ALA A 84 -13.91 -9.00 4.00
CA ALA A 84 -13.76 -7.57 3.80
C ALA A 84 -14.19 -6.82 5.07
N PRO A 85 -13.40 -6.92 6.16
CA PRO A 85 -13.80 -6.37 7.46
C PRO A 85 -13.56 -4.87 7.61
N GLU A 86 -12.84 -4.25 6.69
CA GLU A 86 -12.40 -2.86 6.83
C GLU A 86 -13.29 -1.88 6.10
N GLU A 87 -13.38 -0.67 6.64
CA GLU A 87 -13.95 0.46 5.93
C GLU A 87 -12.85 1.14 5.13
N LYS A 88 -13.24 1.86 4.08
CA LYS A 88 -12.26 2.56 3.25
C LYS A 88 -11.68 3.76 4.00
N HIS A 89 -10.41 4.05 3.69
CA HIS A 89 -9.68 5.18 4.26
C HIS A 89 -9.29 6.15 3.14
N PRO A 90 -9.35 7.45 3.40
CA PRO A 90 -8.88 8.41 2.41
C PRO A 90 -7.35 8.37 2.30
N VAL A 91 -6.86 8.44 1.07
CA VAL A 91 -5.43 8.61 0.80
C VAL A 91 -5.28 10.00 0.18
N PRO A 92 -4.75 10.98 0.94
CA PRO A 92 -4.71 12.37 0.48
C PRO A 92 -4.07 12.53 -0.89
N GLY A 93 -4.77 13.20 -1.80
CA GLY A 93 -4.30 13.45 -3.16
C GLY A 93 -4.33 12.24 -4.09
N VAL A 94 -4.80 11.10 -3.63
CA VAL A 94 -4.80 9.86 -4.41
C VAL A 94 -6.21 9.30 -4.58
N GLY A 95 -6.91 9.07 -3.48
CA GLY A 95 -8.24 8.48 -3.52
C GLY A 95 -8.57 7.76 -2.23
N TRP A 96 -8.97 6.50 -2.33
CA TRP A 96 -9.42 5.71 -1.19
C TRP A 96 -8.77 4.33 -1.20
N SER A 97 -8.57 3.77 -0.03
CA SER A 97 -7.96 2.44 0.10
C SER A 97 -8.62 1.63 1.21
N LEU A 98 -8.50 0.32 1.10
CA LEU A 98 -8.83 -0.61 2.16
C LEU A 98 -8.14 -1.94 1.85
N SER A 99 -8.12 -2.83 2.82
CA SER A 99 -7.64 -4.19 2.60
C SER A 99 -8.80 -5.18 2.68
N VAL A 100 -8.72 -6.19 1.83
CA VAL A 100 -9.55 -7.39 1.95
C VAL A 100 -8.60 -8.56 2.19
N TYR A 101 -9.14 -9.72 2.48
CA TYR A 101 -8.32 -10.91 2.80
C TYR A 101 -8.81 -12.08 1.98
N ASP A 102 -7.84 -12.83 1.43
CA ASP A 102 -8.18 -14.02 0.66
C ASP A 102 -8.65 -15.16 1.59
N PRO A 103 -9.07 -16.31 1.07
CA PRO A 103 -9.56 -17.41 1.91
C PRO A 103 -8.55 -17.93 2.94
N ASP A 104 -7.26 -17.73 2.72
CA ASP A 104 -6.21 -18.12 3.65
C ASP A 104 -5.80 -16.99 4.60
N GLY A 105 -6.45 -15.83 4.51
CA GLY A 105 -6.14 -14.70 5.37
C GLY A 105 -5.02 -13.81 4.88
N ASN A 106 -4.56 -13.98 3.65
CA ASN A 106 -3.55 -13.09 3.09
C ASN A 106 -4.14 -11.72 2.80
N GLN A 107 -3.42 -10.67 3.16
CA GLN A 107 -3.85 -9.30 2.92
C GLN A 107 -3.77 -8.94 1.43
N VAL A 108 -4.83 -8.34 0.93
CA VAL A 108 -4.89 -7.81 -0.43
C VAL A 108 -5.27 -6.34 -0.32
N GLY A 109 -4.33 -5.44 -0.60
CA GLY A 109 -4.59 -4.01 -0.54
C GLY A 109 -5.25 -3.52 -1.83
N LEU A 110 -6.24 -2.66 -1.68
CA LEU A 110 -7.00 -2.13 -2.82
C LEU A 110 -6.99 -0.61 -2.76
N VAL A 111 -6.76 0.03 -3.91
CA VAL A 111 -6.76 1.48 -4.02
C VAL A 111 -7.65 1.88 -5.18
N GLN A 112 -8.59 2.78 -4.91
CA GLN A 112 -9.42 3.40 -5.93
C GLN A 112 -8.98 4.85 -6.04
N TYR A 113 -8.44 5.21 -7.19
CA TYR A 113 -7.96 6.57 -7.43
C TYR A 113 -9.13 7.50 -7.69
N ASP A 114 -9.00 8.75 -7.25
CA ASP A 114 -9.98 9.78 -7.59
C ASP A 114 -9.97 9.99 -9.09
N GLN A 115 -11.14 10.30 -9.63
CA GLN A 115 -11.24 10.62 -11.06
C GLN A 115 -10.53 11.95 -11.35
N PRO A 116 -9.82 12.05 -12.47
CA PRO A 116 -9.19 13.30 -12.89
C PRO A 116 -10.20 14.37 -13.22
#